data_cbdd8350938ff3149c1b7e08151205c6
#
_entry.id   cbdd8350938ff3149c1b7e08151205c6
#
_cell.length_a   1.000
_cell.length_b   1.000
_cell.length_c   1.000
_cell.angle_alpha   90.00
_cell.angle_beta   90.00
_cell.angle_gamma   90.00
#
_symmetry.space_group_name_H-M   'P 1'
#
loop_
_entity.id
_entity.type
_entity.pdbx_description
1 polymer ?
#
loop_
_entity_poly.entity_id
_entity_poly.type
_entity_poly.pdbx_seq_one_letter_code
_entity_poly.pdbx_strand_id
1 'polypeptide(L)'
;LQTADLIRMPADQLPPPTRTLALDGPSAEEKRREILAYFQQTFDLYGRLFDCIADERGYFTKAIPLRHALIFYFGHTAAFFVNKLLADGQIAERINPRIEALVAIGVDEMSWDDLDDRNYDWPTVAELRAYRTRVREMVSRHILSMPLTLPITWDSPGWVILMGIEHERIHLETS
;
A
#
# COMPACT_ATOMS: atom_id res chain seq x y z
N LEU A 1 -14.19 20.57 -5.54
CA LEU A 1 -12.77 20.18 -5.50
C LEU A 1 -12.47 19.48 -6.82
N GLN A 2 -11.39 19.89 -7.51
CA GLN A 2 -10.97 19.19 -8.72
C GLN A 2 -10.32 17.84 -8.35
N THR A 3 -10.38 16.89 -9.27
CA THR A 3 -9.79 15.52 -9.07
C THR A 3 -8.33 15.57 -8.60
N ALA A 4 -7.55 16.55 -9.11
CA ALA A 4 -6.16 16.77 -8.73
C ALA A 4 -6.00 17.19 -7.25
N ASP A 5 -6.95 17.93 -6.71
CA ASP A 5 -6.93 18.38 -5.32
C ASP A 5 -7.17 17.21 -4.36
N LEU A 6 -8.08 16.30 -4.71
CA LEU A 6 -8.38 15.09 -3.92
C LEU A 6 -7.18 14.14 -3.83
N ILE A 7 -6.38 14.04 -4.89
CA ILE A 7 -5.19 13.18 -4.91
C ILE A 7 -4.09 13.71 -3.99
N ARG A 8 -4.02 15.02 -3.80
CA ARG A 8 -2.95 15.72 -3.06
C ARG A 8 -3.32 16.15 -1.64
N MET A 9 -4.54 15.85 -1.18
CA MET A 9 -4.94 16.24 0.18
C MET A 9 -4.02 15.60 1.21
N PRO A 10 -3.45 16.40 2.14
CA PRO A 10 -2.67 15.88 3.25
C PRO A 10 -3.55 15.04 4.19
N ALA A 11 -3.00 13.93 4.67
CA ALA A 11 -3.73 12.99 5.54
C ALA A 11 -4.20 13.59 6.88
N ASP A 12 -3.53 14.64 7.36
CA ASP A 12 -3.86 15.37 8.59
C ASP A 12 -5.18 16.16 8.51
N GLN A 13 -5.68 16.39 7.30
CA GLN A 13 -6.97 17.04 7.07
C GLN A 13 -8.16 16.08 7.05
N LEU A 14 -7.90 14.78 7.12
CA LEU A 14 -8.93 13.75 7.13
C LEU A 14 -9.01 13.12 8.53
N PRO A 15 -10.21 12.84 9.07
CA PRO A 15 -10.31 12.12 10.32
C PRO A 15 -9.71 10.72 10.18
N PRO A 16 -9.02 10.18 11.20
CA PRO A 16 -8.45 8.84 11.12
C PRO A 16 -9.55 7.80 10.87
N PRO A 17 -9.28 6.76 10.07
CA PRO A 17 -10.24 5.70 9.84
C PRO A 17 -10.48 4.92 11.13
N THR A 18 -11.71 4.99 11.65
CA THR A 18 -12.07 4.36 12.92
C THR A 18 -12.62 2.95 12.76
N ARG A 19 -12.94 2.54 11.54
CA ARG A 19 -13.50 1.22 11.21
C ARG A 19 -13.27 0.88 9.75
N THR A 20 -13.31 -0.43 9.44
CA THR A 20 -13.38 -0.95 8.08
C THR A 20 -14.63 -0.42 7.35
N LEU A 21 -14.51 -0.14 6.06
CA LEU A 21 -15.63 0.34 5.24
C LEU A 21 -16.70 -0.72 5.06
N ALA A 22 -17.97 -0.29 5.07
CA ALA A 22 -19.06 -1.13 4.60
C ALA A 22 -18.93 -1.37 3.08
N LEU A 23 -19.38 -2.53 2.62
CA LEU A 23 -19.31 -2.91 1.20
C LEU A 23 -20.45 -2.34 0.37
N ASP A 24 -21.46 -1.78 0.99
CA ASP A 24 -22.59 -1.09 0.40
C ASP A 24 -22.52 0.43 0.65
N GLY A 25 -23.47 1.18 0.13
CA GLY A 25 -23.55 2.62 0.32
C GLY A 25 -24.66 3.25 -0.50
N PRO A 26 -24.93 4.56 -0.30
CA PRO A 26 -26.03 5.23 -0.96
C PRO A 26 -25.81 5.43 -2.47
N SER A 27 -24.56 5.55 -2.90
CA SER A 27 -24.20 5.66 -4.32
C SER A 27 -22.76 5.24 -4.58
N ALA A 28 -22.46 4.82 -5.82
CA ALA A 28 -21.09 4.49 -6.25
C ALA A 28 -20.15 5.69 -6.12
N GLU A 29 -20.64 6.90 -6.38
CA GLU A 29 -19.82 8.12 -6.29
C GLU A 29 -19.44 8.47 -4.84
N GLU A 30 -20.36 8.35 -3.91
CA GLU A 30 -20.08 8.56 -2.47
C GLU A 30 -19.13 7.48 -1.94
N LYS A 31 -19.38 6.22 -2.32
CA LYS A 31 -18.51 5.11 -1.94
C LYS A 31 -17.10 5.27 -2.50
N ARG A 32 -16.94 5.75 -3.72
CA ARG A 32 -15.64 6.05 -4.33
C ARG A 32 -14.84 7.07 -3.53
N ARG A 33 -15.51 8.15 -3.09
CA ARG A 33 -14.89 9.17 -2.23
C ARG A 33 -14.50 8.61 -0.87
N GLU A 34 -15.34 7.76 -0.30
CA GLU A 34 -15.07 7.08 0.97
C GLU A 34 -13.86 6.14 0.85
N ILE A 35 -13.78 5.33 -0.20
CA ILE A 35 -12.64 4.45 -0.48
C ILE A 35 -11.36 5.25 -0.67
N LEU A 36 -11.40 6.35 -1.44
CA LEU A 36 -10.25 7.20 -1.66
C LEU A 36 -9.72 7.79 -0.35
N ALA A 37 -10.62 8.33 0.48
CA ALA A 37 -10.24 8.87 1.78
C ALA A 37 -9.63 7.80 2.69
N TYR A 38 -10.23 6.62 2.74
CA TYR A 38 -9.77 5.48 3.54
C TYR A 38 -8.39 5.00 3.10
N PHE A 39 -8.18 4.87 1.78
CA PHE A 39 -6.88 4.55 1.21
C PHE A 39 -5.82 5.58 1.62
N GLN A 40 -6.07 6.87 1.35
CA GLN A 40 -5.09 7.93 1.61
C GLN A 40 -4.72 8.02 3.08
N GLN A 41 -5.71 7.94 3.98
CA GLN A 41 -5.47 7.97 5.43
C GLN A 41 -4.60 6.80 5.89
N THR A 42 -4.92 5.58 5.44
CA THR A 42 -4.17 4.37 5.80
C THR A 42 -2.74 4.44 5.27
N PHE A 43 -2.58 4.76 3.99
CA PHE A 43 -1.30 4.82 3.31
C PHE A 43 -0.37 5.89 3.92
N ASP A 44 -0.91 7.06 4.22
CA ASP A 44 -0.16 8.16 4.80
C ASP A 44 0.15 7.89 6.30
N LEU A 45 -0.75 7.23 7.03
CA LEU A 45 -0.51 6.81 8.42
C LEU A 45 0.66 5.82 8.48
N TYR A 46 0.69 4.84 7.56
CA TYR A 46 1.80 3.90 7.48
C TYR A 46 3.12 4.59 7.16
N GLY A 47 3.11 5.56 6.24
CA GLY A 47 4.29 6.40 5.97
C GLY A 47 4.80 7.12 7.22
N ARG A 48 3.90 7.72 8.00
CA ARG A 48 4.25 8.41 9.26
C ARG A 48 4.80 7.46 10.34
N LEU A 49 4.35 6.21 10.38
CA LEU A 49 4.92 5.21 11.29
C LEU A 49 6.42 5.07 11.04
N PHE A 50 6.83 4.99 9.77
CA PHE A 50 8.23 4.89 9.41
C PHE A 50 9.02 6.21 9.57
N ASP A 51 8.37 7.36 9.65
CA ASP A 51 9.02 8.63 9.99
C ASP A 51 9.47 8.68 11.46
N CYS A 52 9.00 7.77 12.31
CA CYS A 52 9.49 7.62 13.68
C CYS A 52 10.90 7.02 13.78
N ILE A 53 11.44 6.46 12.69
CA ILE A 53 12.80 5.89 12.64
C ILE A 53 13.79 7.05 12.50
N ALA A 54 14.47 7.37 13.61
CA ALA A 54 15.35 8.53 13.69
C ALA A 54 16.68 8.37 12.91
N ASP A 55 17.14 7.14 12.65
CA ASP A 55 18.39 6.82 11.95
C ASP A 55 18.09 5.84 10.81
N GLU A 56 18.49 6.18 9.59
CA GLU A 56 18.25 5.32 8.41
C GLU A 56 18.77 3.90 8.57
N ARG A 57 19.81 3.67 9.39
CA ARG A 57 20.28 2.31 9.70
C ARG A 57 19.19 1.44 10.31
N GLY A 58 18.21 2.03 11.00
CA GLY A 58 17.07 1.31 11.55
C GLY A 58 16.23 0.62 10.50
N TYR A 59 16.16 1.15 9.27
CA TYR A 59 15.44 0.51 8.16
C TYR A 59 16.08 -0.81 7.73
N PHE A 60 17.40 -0.94 7.87
CA PHE A 60 18.18 -2.09 7.42
C PHE A 60 18.54 -3.06 8.55
N THR A 61 18.13 -2.76 9.77
CA THR A 61 18.40 -3.59 10.95
C THR A 61 17.22 -4.51 11.21
N LYS A 62 17.48 -5.81 11.32
CA LYS A 62 16.46 -6.78 11.74
C LYS A 62 16.21 -6.66 13.24
N ALA A 63 14.96 -6.54 13.63
CA ALA A 63 14.56 -6.60 15.04
C ALA A 63 14.77 -7.99 15.64
N ILE A 64 14.46 -9.03 14.87
CA ILE A 64 14.69 -10.45 15.22
C ILE A 64 15.08 -11.25 13.95
N PRO A 65 15.83 -12.36 14.10
CA PRO A 65 16.33 -13.14 12.96
C PRO A 65 15.23 -13.69 12.02
N LEU A 66 14.02 -13.92 12.56
CA LEU A 66 12.91 -14.52 11.83
C LEU A 66 12.02 -13.49 11.09
N ARG A 67 12.49 -12.24 10.98
CA ARG A 67 11.76 -11.19 10.25
C ARG A 67 12.68 -10.51 9.24
N HIS A 68 12.10 -9.95 8.20
CA HIS A 68 12.79 -9.03 7.32
C HIS A 68 13.16 -7.73 8.05
N ALA A 69 14.15 -7.02 7.53
CA ALA A 69 14.44 -5.66 7.94
C ALA A 69 13.25 -4.72 7.63
N LEU A 70 13.12 -3.61 8.34
CA LEU A 70 11.99 -2.68 8.19
C LEU A 70 11.86 -2.11 6.79
N ILE A 71 12.96 -2.00 6.05
CA ILE A 71 12.98 -1.55 4.65
C ILE A 71 12.09 -2.42 3.75
N PHE A 72 12.05 -3.73 4.00
CA PHE A 72 11.15 -4.65 3.31
C PHE A 72 9.69 -4.25 3.51
N TYR A 73 9.24 -4.14 4.77
CA TYR A 73 7.85 -3.83 5.11
C TYR A 73 7.42 -2.46 4.56
N PHE A 74 8.34 -1.49 4.59
CA PHE A 74 8.08 -0.16 4.05
C PHE A 74 7.77 -0.16 2.55
N GLY A 75 8.43 -1.04 1.78
CA GLY A 75 8.15 -1.22 0.36
C GLY A 75 6.99 -2.17 0.09
N HIS A 76 6.88 -3.24 0.89
CA HIS A 76 5.98 -4.37 0.69
C HIS A 76 4.51 -3.95 0.58
N THR A 77 4.02 -3.15 1.52
CA THR A 77 2.61 -2.74 1.53
C THR A 77 2.23 -1.93 0.28
N ALA A 78 3.13 -1.10 -0.21
CA ALA A 78 2.91 -0.35 -1.46
C ALA A 78 2.97 -1.27 -2.70
N ALA A 79 3.97 -2.16 -2.75
CA ALA A 79 4.11 -3.11 -3.87
C ALA A 79 2.93 -4.09 -3.95
N PHE A 80 2.31 -4.42 -2.82
CA PHE A 80 1.13 -5.26 -2.77
C PHE A 80 -0.01 -4.71 -3.66
N PHE A 81 -0.30 -3.40 -3.59
CA PHE A 81 -1.31 -2.78 -4.48
C PHE A 81 -0.95 -2.99 -5.95
N VAL A 82 0.29 -2.71 -6.34
CA VAL A 82 0.72 -2.84 -7.74
C VAL A 82 0.62 -4.28 -8.20
N ASN A 83 1.16 -5.22 -7.42
CA ASN A 83 1.16 -6.64 -7.76
C ASN A 83 -0.26 -7.22 -7.86
N LYS A 84 -1.16 -6.87 -6.94
CA LYS A 84 -2.54 -7.37 -6.96
C LYS A 84 -3.38 -6.73 -8.09
N LEU A 85 -3.24 -5.43 -8.33
CA LEU A 85 -3.92 -4.76 -9.45
C LEU A 85 -3.44 -5.28 -10.80
N LEU A 86 -2.14 -5.58 -10.93
CA LEU A 86 -1.58 -6.19 -12.14
C LEU A 86 -2.11 -7.63 -12.33
N ALA A 87 -2.11 -8.44 -11.28
CA ALA A 87 -2.59 -9.81 -11.32
C ALA A 87 -4.09 -9.90 -11.67
N ASP A 88 -4.88 -8.92 -11.23
CA ASP A 88 -6.31 -8.81 -11.54
C ASP A 88 -6.59 -8.12 -12.89
N GLY A 89 -5.55 -7.71 -13.62
CA GLY A 89 -5.68 -7.06 -14.93
C GLY A 89 -6.22 -5.64 -14.90
N GLN A 90 -6.25 -4.99 -13.74
CA GLN A 90 -6.75 -3.62 -13.58
C GLN A 90 -5.73 -2.56 -13.99
N ILE A 91 -4.45 -2.90 -14.00
CA ILE A 91 -3.36 -2.07 -14.55
C ILE A 91 -2.52 -2.92 -15.50
N ALA A 92 -1.89 -2.25 -16.49
CA ALA A 92 -1.08 -2.94 -17.51
C ALA A 92 0.42 -2.90 -17.21
N GLU A 93 0.89 -1.96 -16.42
CA GLU A 93 2.32 -1.68 -16.25
C GLU A 93 2.71 -1.60 -14.77
N ARG A 94 3.93 -2.03 -14.49
CA ARG A 94 4.59 -1.89 -13.20
C ARG A 94 5.11 -0.47 -13.01
N ILE A 95 5.20 -0.03 -11.77
CA ILE A 95 5.83 1.25 -11.41
C ILE A 95 7.35 1.10 -11.31
N ASN A 96 7.82 0.04 -10.66
CA ASN A 96 9.22 -0.33 -10.55
C ASN A 96 9.37 -1.85 -10.36
N PRO A 97 9.60 -2.60 -11.46
CA PRO A 97 9.66 -4.07 -11.42
C PRO A 97 10.69 -4.61 -10.41
N ARG A 98 11.85 -3.92 -10.26
CA ARG A 98 12.90 -4.34 -9.31
C ARG A 98 12.42 -4.26 -7.87
N ILE A 99 11.84 -3.13 -7.46
CA ILE A 99 11.34 -2.95 -6.09
C ILE A 99 10.19 -3.92 -5.84
N GLU A 100 9.23 -4.03 -6.75
CA GLU A 100 8.04 -4.86 -6.62
C GLU A 100 8.36 -6.36 -6.49
N ALA A 101 9.37 -6.83 -7.20
CA ALA A 101 9.86 -8.21 -7.04
C ALA A 101 10.59 -8.40 -5.70
N LEU A 102 11.49 -7.47 -5.35
CA LEU A 102 12.34 -7.56 -4.17
C LEU A 102 11.52 -7.61 -2.87
N VAL A 103 10.51 -6.75 -2.74
CA VAL A 103 9.67 -6.66 -1.52
C VAL A 103 8.46 -7.62 -1.54
N ALA A 104 8.37 -8.52 -2.50
CA ALA A 104 7.39 -9.59 -2.55
C ALA A 104 7.96 -10.96 -2.14
N ILE A 105 9.28 -11.09 -2.01
CA ILE A 105 9.95 -12.34 -1.66
C ILE A 105 9.57 -12.78 -0.25
N GLY A 106 9.28 -14.08 -0.10
CA GLY A 106 9.03 -14.68 1.22
C GLY A 106 7.65 -14.39 1.81
N VAL A 107 6.68 -13.93 1.01
CA VAL A 107 5.32 -13.62 1.50
C VAL A 107 4.33 -14.76 1.23
N ASP A 108 4.35 -15.33 0.03
CA ASP A 108 3.45 -16.41 -0.36
C ASP A 108 4.08 -17.80 -0.10
N GLU A 109 5.37 -17.94 -0.37
CA GLU A 109 6.16 -19.15 -0.08
C GLU A 109 7.52 -18.73 0.50
N MET A 110 7.71 -18.91 1.80
CA MET A 110 8.94 -18.54 2.48
C MET A 110 9.91 -19.72 2.54
N SER A 111 11.11 -19.57 1.96
CA SER A 111 12.23 -20.45 2.23
C SER A 111 13.13 -19.88 3.35
N TRP A 112 13.95 -20.73 3.99
CA TRP A 112 14.88 -20.28 5.03
C TRP A 112 15.92 -19.28 4.50
N ASP A 113 16.27 -19.36 3.21
CA ASP A 113 17.21 -18.46 2.55
C ASP A 113 16.62 -17.06 2.29
N ASP A 114 15.30 -16.92 2.28
CA ASP A 114 14.61 -15.64 2.06
C ASP A 114 14.82 -14.65 3.21
N LEU A 115 15.32 -15.09 4.35
CA LEU A 115 15.66 -14.23 5.48
C LEU A 115 17.14 -13.84 5.55
N ASP A 116 17.97 -14.31 4.60
CA ASP A 116 19.39 -13.95 4.55
C ASP A 116 19.60 -12.61 3.87
N ASP A 117 19.97 -11.58 4.63
CA ASP A 117 20.15 -10.21 4.14
C ASP A 117 21.23 -10.08 3.06
N ARG A 118 22.16 -11.07 2.95
CA ARG A 118 23.18 -11.10 1.90
C ARG A 118 22.59 -11.30 0.49
N ASN A 119 21.35 -11.79 0.41
CA ASN A 119 20.65 -12.02 -0.84
C ASN A 119 19.90 -10.77 -1.36
N TYR A 120 19.89 -9.67 -0.58
CA TYR A 120 19.11 -8.49 -0.90
C TYR A 120 19.97 -7.27 -1.18
N ASP A 121 19.80 -6.72 -2.38
CA ASP A 121 20.28 -5.38 -2.74
C ASP A 121 19.14 -4.38 -2.49
N TRP A 122 18.96 -4.00 -1.23
CA TRP A 122 17.88 -3.10 -0.83
C TRP A 122 17.99 -1.73 -1.51
N PRO A 123 16.86 -1.16 -1.96
CA PRO A 123 16.83 0.23 -2.39
C PRO A 123 17.10 1.16 -1.21
N THR A 124 17.54 2.37 -1.49
CA THR A 124 17.64 3.41 -0.46
C THR A 124 16.27 3.79 0.08
N VAL A 125 16.23 4.37 1.27
CA VAL A 125 15.00 4.90 1.86
C VAL A 125 14.37 5.96 0.96
N ALA A 126 15.20 6.82 0.33
CA ALA A 126 14.74 7.84 -0.61
C ALA A 126 14.07 7.24 -1.85
N GLU A 127 14.65 6.18 -2.44
CA GLU A 127 14.05 5.46 -3.58
C GLU A 127 12.70 4.85 -3.21
N LEU A 128 12.58 4.24 -2.02
CA LEU A 128 11.32 3.68 -1.56
C LEU A 128 10.27 4.76 -1.26
N ARG A 129 10.66 5.90 -0.68
CA ARG A 129 9.73 7.03 -0.49
C ARG A 129 9.20 7.54 -1.83
N ALA A 130 10.07 7.71 -2.83
CA ALA A 130 9.67 8.10 -4.18
C ALA A 130 8.76 7.04 -4.84
N TYR A 131 9.06 5.75 -4.66
CA TYR A 131 8.22 4.66 -5.12
C TYR A 131 6.83 4.70 -4.47
N ARG A 132 6.75 4.81 -3.14
CA ARG A 132 5.48 4.91 -2.41
C ARG A 132 4.65 6.10 -2.88
N THR A 133 5.26 7.26 -3.12
CA THR A 133 4.56 8.43 -3.66
C THR A 133 3.92 8.12 -5.01
N ARG A 134 4.64 7.47 -5.92
CA ARG A 134 4.11 7.06 -7.23
C ARG A 134 2.97 6.05 -7.11
N VAL A 135 3.09 5.08 -6.19
CA VAL A 135 2.01 4.12 -5.90
C VAL A 135 0.77 4.83 -5.38
N ARG A 136 0.93 5.74 -4.40
CA ARG A 136 -0.18 6.53 -3.85
C ARG A 136 -0.94 7.29 -4.95
N GLU A 137 -0.21 7.96 -5.84
CA GLU A 137 -0.80 8.68 -6.95
C GLU A 137 -1.51 7.75 -7.95
N MET A 138 -0.89 6.62 -8.28
CA MET A 138 -1.46 5.65 -9.21
C MET A 138 -2.74 5.03 -8.64
N VAL A 139 -2.72 4.55 -7.40
CA VAL A 139 -3.90 3.95 -6.74
C VAL A 139 -5.01 4.98 -6.56
N SER A 140 -4.69 6.22 -6.17
CA SER A 140 -5.69 7.29 -6.06
C SER A 140 -6.39 7.57 -7.40
N ARG A 141 -5.64 7.67 -8.50
CA ARG A 141 -6.22 7.84 -9.85
C ARG A 141 -7.06 6.62 -10.25
N HIS A 142 -6.57 5.43 -9.94
CA HIS A 142 -7.29 4.19 -10.23
C HIS A 142 -8.64 4.13 -9.49
N ILE A 143 -8.68 4.42 -8.21
CA ILE A 143 -9.92 4.49 -7.42
C ILE A 143 -10.92 5.46 -8.05
N LEU A 144 -10.45 6.61 -8.55
CA LEU A 144 -11.31 7.62 -9.16
C LEU A 144 -11.90 7.21 -10.52
N SER A 145 -11.26 6.27 -11.24
CA SER A 145 -11.64 5.89 -12.59
C SER A 145 -12.16 4.46 -12.74
N MET A 146 -11.85 3.55 -11.81
CA MET A 146 -12.26 2.14 -11.91
C MET A 146 -13.78 1.98 -11.94
N PRO A 147 -14.33 0.96 -12.61
CA PRO A 147 -15.73 0.60 -12.46
C PRO A 147 -16.07 0.29 -11.01
N LEU A 148 -17.17 0.83 -10.50
CA LEU A 148 -17.61 0.59 -9.13
C LEU A 148 -19.11 0.33 -9.10
N THR A 149 -19.48 -0.88 -8.72
CA THR A 149 -20.86 -1.32 -8.47
C THR A 149 -21.06 -1.63 -6.99
N LEU A 150 -22.26 -1.45 -6.48
CA LEU A 150 -22.61 -1.72 -5.09
C LEU A 150 -23.68 -2.82 -5.01
N PRO A 151 -23.61 -3.69 -4.01
CA PRO A 151 -22.53 -3.81 -3.03
C PRO A 151 -21.22 -4.26 -3.68
N ILE A 152 -20.07 -3.91 -3.07
CA ILE A 152 -18.78 -4.43 -3.49
C ILE A 152 -18.72 -5.92 -3.11
N THR A 153 -18.43 -6.77 -4.08
CA THR A 153 -18.32 -8.22 -3.92
C THR A 153 -16.89 -8.67 -4.18
N TRP A 154 -16.52 -9.88 -3.78
CA TRP A 154 -15.16 -10.43 -3.90
C TRP A 154 -14.65 -10.50 -5.35
N ASP A 155 -15.54 -10.52 -6.34
CA ASP A 155 -15.26 -10.53 -7.78
C ASP A 155 -15.31 -9.13 -8.44
N SER A 156 -15.58 -8.07 -7.65
CA SER A 156 -15.62 -6.71 -8.16
C SER A 156 -14.26 -6.00 -8.09
N PRO A 157 -13.94 -5.09 -9.02
CA PRO A 157 -12.65 -4.37 -9.04
C PRO A 157 -12.32 -3.65 -7.74
N GLY A 158 -13.34 -3.13 -7.04
CA GLY A 158 -13.18 -2.45 -5.76
C GLY A 158 -12.64 -3.34 -4.65
N TRP A 159 -12.82 -4.67 -4.74
CA TRP A 159 -12.35 -5.63 -3.74
C TRP A 159 -10.82 -5.63 -3.61
N VAL A 160 -10.10 -5.58 -4.74
CA VAL A 160 -8.62 -5.57 -4.74
C VAL A 160 -8.09 -4.36 -4.00
N ILE A 161 -8.74 -3.19 -4.17
CA ILE A 161 -8.37 -1.96 -3.44
C ILE A 161 -8.61 -2.13 -1.95
N LEU A 162 -9.78 -2.60 -1.54
CA LEU A 162 -10.09 -2.81 -0.11
C LEU A 162 -9.16 -3.83 0.52
N MET A 163 -8.86 -4.93 -0.17
CA MET A 163 -7.89 -5.92 0.28
C MET A 163 -6.50 -5.30 0.50
N GLY A 164 -6.05 -4.44 -0.41
CA GLY A 164 -4.78 -3.73 -0.27
C GLY A 164 -4.76 -2.78 0.93
N ILE A 165 -5.85 -2.05 1.18
CA ILE A 165 -5.97 -1.17 2.33
C ILE A 165 -5.94 -1.96 3.65
N GLU A 166 -6.71 -3.05 3.74
CA GLU A 166 -6.74 -3.88 4.94
C GLU A 166 -5.40 -4.61 5.16
N HIS A 167 -4.71 -5.03 4.10
CA HIS A 167 -3.36 -5.56 4.19
C HIS A 167 -2.38 -4.54 4.79
N GLU A 168 -2.41 -3.28 4.35
CA GLU A 168 -1.57 -2.23 4.93
C GLU A 168 -1.95 -1.94 6.38
N ARG A 169 -3.23 -2.01 6.75
CA ARG A 169 -3.68 -1.87 8.14
C ARG A 169 -3.16 -2.99 9.04
N ILE A 170 -3.12 -4.23 8.57
CA ILE A 170 -2.48 -5.35 9.30
C ILE A 170 -1.00 -5.02 9.55
N HIS A 171 -0.32 -4.45 8.57
CA HIS A 171 1.07 -4.08 8.71
C HIS A 171 1.33 -2.87 9.62
N LEU A 172 0.33 -2.03 9.93
CA LEU A 172 0.45 -1.02 11.00
C LEU A 172 0.72 -1.65 12.37
N GLU A 173 0.25 -2.88 12.58
CA GLU A 173 0.40 -3.63 13.85
C GLU A 173 1.59 -4.59 13.82
N THR A 174 1.97 -5.06 12.64
CA THR A 174 2.91 -6.20 12.51
C THR A 174 4.29 -5.84 11.97
N SER A 175 4.53 -4.59 11.56
CA SER A 175 5.86 -4.15 11.06
C SER A 175 6.84 -3.78 12.14
#